data_7f8c957c5fa04780b36ae51ab6d9e036
#
_entry.id   7f8c957c5fa04780b36ae51ab6d9e036
#
_cell.length_a   1.000
_cell.length_b   1.000
_cell.length_c   1.000
_cell.angle_alpha   90.00
_cell.angle_beta   90.00
_cell.angle_gamma   90.00
#
_symmetry.space_group_name_H-M   'P 1'
#
loop_
_entity.id
_entity.type
_entity.pdbx_description
1 polymer ?
#
loop_
_entity_poly.entity_id
_entity_poly.type
_entity_poly.pdbx_seq_one_letter_code
_entity_poly.pdbx_strand_id
1 'polypeptide(L)'
;MKKKRYTEEQIIGAIKQHESGVKVEDICRRLGISNGTFYNWRSRYGGMEVNEAKRLRELESENNKLKRLLADKLLEVEAMKDVLSKKW
;
A
#
# COMPACT_ATOMS: atom_id res chain seq x y z
N MET A 1 18.57 3.48 -12.49
CA MET A 1 17.85 2.25 -12.86
C MET A 1 16.42 2.33 -12.39
N LYS A 2 15.48 2.04 -13.28
CA LYS A 2 14.05 2.10 -12.93
C LYS A 2 13.67 0.92 -12.06
N LYS A 3 12.98 1.19 -10.96
CA LYS A 3 12.40 0.13 -10.15
C LYS A 3 11.23 -0.48 -10.92
N LYS A 4 11.24 -1.77 -11.06
CA LYS A 4 10.09 -2.47 -11.64
C LYS A 4 8.95 -2.45 -10.64
N ARG A 5 7.78 -2.15 -11.14
CA ARG A 5 6.57 -2.21 -10.32
C ARG A 5 5.76 -3.42 -10.72
N TYR A 6 5.22 -4.08 -9.72
CA TYR A 6 4.42 -5.27 -9.93
C TYR A 6 3.00 -5.03 -9.41
N THR A 7 2.03 -5.57 -10.14
CA THR A 7 0.63 -5.48 -9.72
C THR A 7 0.38 -6.45 -8.58
N GLU A 8 -0.70 -6.23 -7.83
CA GLU A 8 -1.13 -7.16 -6.78
C GLU A 8 -1.31 -8.57 -7.32
N GLU A 9 -1.80 -8.69 -8.55
CA GLU A 9 -1.98 -9.98 -9.21
C GLU A 9 -0.64 -10.70 -9.40
N GLN A 10 0.38 -9.97 -9.84
CA GLN A 10 1.72 -10.54 -10.03
C GLN A 10 2.35 -10.93 -8.69
N ILE A 11 2.18 -10.11 -7.67
CA ILE A 11 2.72 -10.36 -6.34
C ILE A 11 2.08 -11.60 -5.72
N ILE A 12 0.77 -11.69 -5.77
CA ILE A 12 0.04 -12.83 -5.23
C ILE A 12 0.37 -14.08 -6.01
N GLY A 13 0.52 -13.96 -7.33
CA GLY A 13 0.94 -15.08 -8.17
C GLY A 13 2.30 -15.64 -7.75
N ALA A 14 3.26 -14.76 -7.45
CA ALA A 14 4.58 -15.16 -6.99
C ALA A 14 4.50 -15.89 -5.64
N ILE A 15 3.69 -15.37 -4.72
CA ILE A 15 3.50 -15.99 -3.41
C ILE A 15 2.89 -17.38 -3.55
N LYS A 16 1.90 -17.51 -4.42
CA LYS A 16 1.25 -18.81 -4.67
C LYS A 16 2.21 -19.81 -5.29
N GLN A 17 3.11 -19.38 -6.18
CA GLN A 17 4.12 -20.24 -6.73
C GLN A 17 5.03 -20.80 -5.64
N HIS A 18 5.44 -19.98 -4.71
CA HIS A 18 6.26 -20.42 -3.59
C HIS A 18 5.48 -21.43 -2.73
N GLU A 19 4.22 -21.18 -2.49
CA GLU A 19 3.37 -22.10 -1.71
C GLU A 19 3.23 -23.46 -2.41
N SER A 20 3.31 -23.48 -3.72
CA SER A 20 3.23 -24.73 -4.50
C SER A 20 4.57 -25.43 -4.64
N GLY A 21 5.64 -24.88 -4.09
CA GLY A 21 6.94 -25.53 -4.04
C GLY A 21 8.08 -24.88 -4.80
N VAL A 22 7.83 -23.76 -5.47
CA VAL A 22 8.90 -23.06 -6.19
C VAL A 22 9.79 -22.33 -5.19
N LYS A 23 11.10 -22.43 -5.38
CA LYS A 23 12.08 -21.81 -4.47
C LYS A 23 12.04 -20.28 -4.57
N VAL A 24 12.19 -19.64 -3.43
CA VAL A 24 12.23 -18.16 -3.33
C VAL A 24 13.30 -17.60 -4.26
N GLU A 25 14.49 -18.20 -4.27
CA GLU A 25 15.60 -17.72 -5.11
C GLU A 25 15.23 -17.72 -6.60
N ASP A 26 14.52 -18.73 -7.05
CA ASP A 26 14.11 -18.84 -8.45
C ASP A 26 13.09 -17.76 -8.80
N ILE A 27 12.15 -17.53 -7.92
CA ILE A 27 11.13 -16.49 -8.10
C ILE A 27 11.80 -15.12 -8.14
N CYS A 28 12.69 -14.84 -7.20
CA CYS A 28 13.37 -13.56 -7.11
C CYS A 28 14.24 -13.31 -8.34
N ARG A 29 14.92 -14.34 -8.82
CA ARG A 29 15.75 -14.22 -10.03
C ARG A 29 14.91 -13.90 -11.25
N ARG A 30 13.79 -14.60 -11.40
CA ARG A 30 12.90 -14.39 -12.54
C ARG A 30 12.28 -13.00 -12.54
N LEU A 31 11.90 -12.52 -11.37
CA LEU A 31 11.23 -11.22 -11.24
C LEU A 31 12.18 -10.05 -11.03
N GLY A 32 13.46 -10.34 -10.79
CA GLY A 32 14.44 -9.30 -10.56
C GLY A 32 14.26 -8.57 -9.24
N ILE A 33 13.86 -9.29 -8.21
CA ILE A 33 13.66 -8.73 -6.87
C ILE A 33 14.59 -9.39 -5.86
N SER A 34 14.78 -8.74 -4.72
CA SER A 34 15.55 -9.29 -3.62
C SER A 34 14.68 -10.25 -2.78
N ASN A 35 15.34 -11.12 -2.02
CA ASN A 35 14.63 -11.97 -1.07
C ASN A 35 13.83 -11.13 -0.06
N GLY A 36 14.42 -10.02 0.38
CA GLY A 36 13.73 -9.10 1.29
C GLY A 36 12.43 -8.58 0.72
N THR A 37 12.44 -8.21 -0.56
CA THR A 37 11.23 -7.75 -1.24
C THR A 37 10.18 -8.86 -1.27
N PHE A 38 10.59 -10.09 -1.60
CA PHE A 38 9.65 -11.22 -1.63
C PHE A 38 9.01 -11.45 -0.25
N TYR A 39 9.80 -11.43 0.80
CA TYR A 39 9.27 -11.65 2.15
C TYR A 39 8.38 -10.50 2.61
N ASN A 40 8.67 -9.27 2.19
CA ASN A 40 7.76 -8.15 2.43
C ASN A 40 6.42 -8.37 1.73
N TRP A 41 6.46 -8.85 0.49
CA TRP A 41 5.24 -9.18 -0.25
C TRP A 41 4.44 -10.26 0.47
N ARG A 42 5.11 -11.28 0.94
CA ARG A 42 4.46 -12.38 1.64
C ARG A 42 3.82 -11.91 2.95
N SER A 43 4.51 -11.02 3.66
CA SER A 43 3.99 -10.45 4.89
C SER A 43 2.73 -9.63 4.62
N ARG A 44 2.72 -8.86 3.54
CA ARG A 44 1.61 -7.96 3.21
C ARG A 44 0.44 -8.67 2.54
N TYR A 45 0.73 -9.58 1.63
CA TYR A 45 -0.30 -10.19 0.78
C TYR A 45 -0.49 -11.69 0.98
N GLY A 46 0.26 -12.31 1.84
CA GLY A 46 0.13 -13.74 2.08
C GLY A 46 -1.29 -14.10 2.51
N GLY A 47 -1.86 -15.11 1.86
CA GLY A 47 -3.23 -15.54 2.15
C GLY A 47 -4.32 -14.72 1.49
N MET A 48 -3.97 -13.66 0.77
CA MET A 48 -4.97 -12.83 0.09
C MET A 48 -5.24 -13.33 -1.32
N GLU A 49 -6.47 -13.18 -1.75
CA GLU A 49 -6.82 -13.29 -3.16
C GLU A 49 -6.59 -11.94 -3.85
N VAL A 50 -6.51 -11.95 -5.18
CA VAL A 50 -6.23 -10.74 -5.95
C VAL A 50 -7.26 -9.64 -5.68
N ASN A 51 -8.53 -10.00 -5.63
CA ASN A 51 -9.60 -9.02 -5.39
C ASN A 51 -9.52 -8.43 -3.97
N GLU A 52 -9.08 -9.22 -3.01
CA GLU A 52 -8.89 -8.72 -1.64
C GLU A 52 -7.75 -7.72 -1.58
N ALA A 53 -6.65 -7.99 -2.27
CA ALA A 53 -5.51 -7.08 -2.32
C ALA A 53 -5.89 -5.76 -3.00
N LYS A 54 -6.66 -5.83 -4.08
CA LYS A 54 -7.16 -4.64 -4.76
C LYS A 54 -8.06 -3.82 -3.86
N ARG A 55 -8.94 -4.49 -3.12
CA ARG A 55 -9.82 -3.82 -2.18
C ARG A 55 -9.05 -3.15 -1.06
N LEU A 56 -8.03 -3.81 -0.54
CA LEU A 56 -7.17 -3.22 0.49
C LEU A 56 -6.51 -1.94 -0.02
N ARG A 57 -5.98 -1.98 -1.25
CA ARG A 57 -5.35 -0.83 -1.87
C ARG A 57 -6.32 0.34 -2.01
N GLU A 58 -7.55 0.06 -2.44
CA GLU A 58 -8.60 1.08 -2.55
C GLU A 58 -8.92 1.70 -1.20
N LEU A 59 -9.03 0.86 -0.17
CA LEU A 59 -9.33 1.33 1.18
C LEU A 59 -8.19 2.17 1.75
N GLU A 60 -6.95 1.79 1.50
CA GLU A 60 -5.80 2.57 1.94
C GLU A 60 -5.77 3.94 1.26
N SER A 61 -6.04 3.97 -0.04
CA SER A 61 -6.09 5.22 -0.80
C SER A 61 -7.20 6.13 -0.29
N GLU A 62 -8.38 5.58 -0.09
CA GLU A 62 -9.54 6.30 0.45
C GLU A 62 -9.25 6.82 1.85
N ASN A 63 -8.64 6.01 2.69
CA ASN A 63 -8.28 6.39 4.05
C ASN A 63 -7.32 7.57 4.04
N ASN A 64 -6.30 7.54 3.19
CA ASN A 64 -5.33 8.63 3.08
C ASN A 64 -6.00 9.92 2.60
N LYS A 65 -6.93 9.81 1.67
CA LYS A 65 -7.69 10.95 1.17
C LYS A 65 -8.53 11.58 2.27
N LEU A 66 -9.23 10.74 3.02
CA LEU A 66 -10.07 11.20 4.13
C LEU A 66 -9.24 11.88 5.22
N LYS A 67 -8.08 11.33 5.54
CA LYS A 67 -7.17 11.95 6.51
C LYS A 67 -6.72 13.33 6.08
N ARG A 68 -6.41 13.47 4.79
CA ARG A 68 -6.00 14.75 4.23
C ARG A 68 -7.12 15.78 4.30
N LEU A 69 -8.32 15.37 3.90
CA LEU A 69 -9.49 16.26 3.96
C LEU A 69 -9.78 16.68 5.38
N LEU A 70 -9.68 15.76 6.33
CA LEU A 70 -9.89 16.08 7.74
C LEU A 70 -8.86 17.08 8.23
N ALA A 71 -7.59 16.89 7.91
CA ALA A 71 -6.53 17.81 8.30
C ALA A 71 -6.79 19.22 7.75
N ASP A 72 -7.18 19.29 6.47
CA ASP A 72 -7.48 20.58 5.84
C ASP A 72 -8.65 21.29 6.53
N LYS A 73 -9.69 20.54 6.88
CA LYS A 73 -10.85 21.12 7.58
C LYS A 73 -10.51 21.58 8.98
N LEU A 74 -9.67 20.84 9.68
CA LEU A 74 -9.21 21.24 11.01
C LEU A 74 -8.43 22.55 10.95
N LEU A 75 -7.57 22.69 9.95
CA LEU A 75 -6.81 23.92 9.75
C LEU A 75 -7.74 25.10 9.45
N GLU A 76 -8.76 24.89 8.62
CA GLU A 76 -9.76 25.93 8.33
C GLU A 76 -10.49 26.35 9.58
N VAL A 77 -10.89 25.39 10.42
CA VAL A 77 -11.59 25.68 11.67
C VAL A 77 -10.70 26.50 12.60
N GLU A 78 -9.44 26.13 12.73
CA GLU A 78 -8.51 26.87 13.57
C GLU A 78 -8.29 28.29 13.06
N ALA A 79 -8.19 28.46 11.75
CA ALA A 79 -8.05 29.78 11.15
C ALA A 79 -9.29 30.66 11.44
N MET A 80 -10.47 30.07 11.34
CA MET A 80 -11.69 30.77 11.62
C MET A 80 -11.78 31.17 13.10
N LYS A 81 -11.39 30.29 13.99
CA LYS A 81 -11.36 30.61 15.43
C LYS A 81 -10.40 31.74 15.73
N ASP A 82 -9.25 31.75 15.05
CA ASP A 82 -8.26 32.80 15.19
C ASP A 82 -8.85 34.17 14.80
N VAL A 83 -9.51 34.21 13.65
CA VAL A 83 -10.13 35.43 13.15
C VAL A 83 -11.19 35.91 14.12
N LEU A 84 -12.02 35.00 14.61
CA LEU A 84 -13.09 35.36 15.55
C LEU A 84 -12.55 35.81 16.90
N SER A 85 -11.42 35.26 17.34
CA SER A 85 -10.82 35.63 18.62
C SER A 85 -10.13 37.00 18.58
N LYS A 86 -9.77 37.47 17.38
CA LYS A 86 -9.12 38.78 17.21
C LYS A 86 -10.10 39.91 17.14
N LYS A 87 -11.08 39.83 17.96
CA LYS A 87 -11.96 40.96 18.17
C LYS A 87 -11.27 41.94 19.10
N TRP A 88 -11.17 43.15 18.67
CA TRP A 88 -10.69 44.17 19.59
C TRP A 88 -11.82 44.69 20.46
#